data_18ea7115cbed39154976c7393951285d
#
_entry.id   18ea7115cbed39154976c7393951285d
#
_cell.length_a   1.000
_cell.length_b   1.000
_cell.length_c   1.000
_cell.angle_alpha   90.00
_cell.angle_beta   90.00
_cell.angle_gamma   90.00
#
_symmetry.space_group_name_H-M   'P 1'
#
loop_
_entity.id
_entity.type
_entity.pdbx_description
1 polymer ?
#
loop_
_entity_poly.entity_id
_entity_poly.type
_entity_poly.pdbx_seq_one_letter_code
_entity_poly.pdbx_strand_id
1 'polypeptide(L)'
;MRILIVFIYFIFISGGYFAQSKFYKLYSSNGFDIGKGVAEYTDSSFLICGSSTSWGGSTQMVLLKVDSAGTYDWSNQYGGFESDGASRVLYNQSIGVFAIGYTNSIGNGDYNGLVLHTDEFGNEIWQKSFGINSAWEFFNDAVFGNDTSVFMVGYSQNVSNGNKNMYMVRMDINGDELWSQTVSSYESAEATSITNVQDSLFIIGGSYYSSDSLINKGFLLKLNMAGDVLWFKTLGNLSGEYTVNDVSLGNDKVYVVGSRILTEDNHDQYSAVFDFDGNVLIEKTEVDDGEVRSHIGDEICYISNVNMPIIGERKINQFTFQDDYDAYFSYYTPNSLVWMNIFSTINNAGLDRTSQILETRDGGFIAVGQTTYPMSGGSNVFIFKSGPNGSFPLTADYFIIDTLVETPEIHSDDMRIYPNPSQGNFIFNSGSQQAKNICIYDALGHLIFESNLIDIKVIDLTSFHDGFYYAKIEDVMIKLVKVSN
;
A
#
# COMPACT_ATOMS: atom_id res chain seq x y z
N MET A 1 18.87 27.56 -67.71
CA MET A 1 19.15 26.56 -66.72
C MET A 1 18.71 27.11 -65.34
N ARG A 2 17.50 26.76 -64.91
CA ARG A 2 16.97 27.20 -63.59
C ARG A 2 17.31 26.18 -62.61
N ILE A 3 18.11 26.54 -61.56
CA ILE A 3 18.47 25.70 -60.46
C ILE A 3 17.30 25.78 -59.46
N LEU A 4 16.64 24.63 -59.20
CA LEU A 4 15.61 24.47 -58.21
C LEU A 4 16.31 24.11 -56.87
N ILE A 5 16.31 25.04 -55.92
CA ILE A 5 16.84 24.79 -54.59
C ILE A 5 15.66 24.23 -53.78
N VAL A 6 15.72 22.93 -53.41
CA VAL A 6 14.79 22.27 -52.50
C VAL A 6 15.30 22.46 -51.09
N PHE A 7 14.60 23.24 -50.28
CA PHE A 7 14.84 23.29 -48.83
C PHE A 7 14.17 22.07 -48.16
N ILE A 8 14.95 21.13 -47.67
CA ILE A 8 14.48 20.06 -46.80
C ILE A 8 14.46 20.60 -45.35
N TYR A 9 13.28 20.87 -44.83
CA TYR A 9 13.09 21.14 -43.41
C TYR A 9 13.18 19.83 -42.65
N PHE A 10 14.25 19.62 -41.92
CA PHE A 10 14.30 18.62 -40.85
C PHE A 10 13.50 19.16 -39.66
N ILE A 11 12.28 18.64 -39.45
CA ILE A 11 11.56 18.81 -38.20
C ILE A 11 12.23 17.87 -37.20
N PHE A 12 13.12 18.42 -36.36
CA PHE A 12 13.53 17.75 -35.16
C PHE A 12 12.32 17.70 -34.23
N ILE A 13 11.60 16.58 -34.22
CA ILE A 13 10.71 16.26 -33.14
C ILE A 13 11.68 15.91 -31.98
N SER A 14 11.97 16.89 -31.13
CA SER A 14 12.57 16.63 -29.81
C SER A 14 11.49 15.93 -29.01
N GLY A 15 11.45 14.60 -29.07
CA GLY A 15 10.82 13.81 -28.05
C GLY A 15 11.51 14.22 -26.74
N GLY A 16 10.78 14.88 -25.86
CA GLY A 16 11.29 15.18 -24.53
C GLY A 16 11.57 13.84 -23.86
N TYR A 17 12.83 13.45 -23.86
CA TYR A 17 13.28 12.45 -22.91
C TYR A 17 13.18 13.12 -21.54
N PHE A 18 12.09 12.91 -20.83
CA PHE A 18 12.07 13.17 -19.41
C PHE A 18 13.20 12.34 -18.82
N ALA A 19 14.14 12.99 -18.15
CA ALA A 19 15.16 12.29 -17.41
C ALA A 19 14.43 11.40 -16.40
N GLN A 20 14.52 10.09 -16.59
CA GLN A 20 13.92 9.12 -15.67
C GLN A 20 14.52 9.33 -14.31
N SER A 21 13.72 9.76 -13.37
CA SER A 21 14.14 9.87 -11.98
C SER A 21 14.31 8.46 -11.41
N LYS A 22 15.48 8.21 -10.83
CA LYS A 22 15.82 6.96 -10.17
C LYS A 22 16.21 7.32 -8.75
N PHE A 23 15.63 6.65 -7.80
CA PHE A 23 15.95 6.92 -6.41
C PHE A 23 15.79 5.66 -5.55
N TYR A 24 16.51 5.67 -4.44
CA TYR A 24 16.32 4.78 -3.33
C TYR A 24 16.23 5.64 -2.08
N LYS A 25 15.09 5.59 -1.40
CA LYS A 25 14.77 6.44 -0.25
C LYS A 25 14.30 5.58 0.91
N LEU A 26 14.75 5.95 2.12
CA LEU A 26 14.27 5.40 3.38
C LEU A 26 13.52 6.52 4.12
N TYR A 27 12.30 6.22 4.52
CA TYR A 27 11.49 7.12 5.33
C TYR A 27 11.35 6.48 6.70
N SER A 28 11.85 7.19 7.70
CA SER A 28 11.91 6.75 9.08
C SER A 28 11.20 7.74 9.98
N SER A 29 10.47 7.20 10.94
CA SER A 29 9.98 7.93 12.10
C SER A 29 10.46 7.24 13.38
N ASN A 30 9.95 7.61 14.56
CA ASN A 30 10.43 7.05 15.83
C ASN A 30 9.82 5.68 16.19
N GLY A 31 9.04 5.06 15.30
CA GLY A 31 8.32 3.81 15.54
C GLY A 31 8.55 2.72 14.50
N PHE A 32 7.58 1.83 14.40
CA PHE A 32 7.56 0.79 13.37
C PHE A 32 6.75 1.31 12.19
N ASP A 33 7.41 1.55 11.06
CA ASP A 33 6.81 2.04 9.83
C ASP A 33 6.90 0.95 8.76
N ILE A 34 5.77 0.68 8.12
CA ILE A 34 5.64 -0.37 7.12
C ILE A 34 4.98 0.21 5.88
N GLY A 35 5.70 0.19 4.75
CA GLY A 35 5.12 0.46 3.43
C GLY A 35 4.48 -0.80 2.85
N LYS A 36 3.25 -0.69 2.38
CA LYS A 36 2.46 -1.83 1.87
C LYS A 36 2.05 -1.70 0.43
N GLY A 37 1.63 -0.51 0.00
CA GLY A 37 1.13 -0.28 -1.34
C GLY A 37 1.64 1.02 -1.93
N VAL A 38 1.68 1.10 -3.26
CA VAL A 38 2.09 2.29 -3.99
C VAL A 38 1.19 2.54 -5.19
N ALA A 39 0.86 3.81 -5.44
CA ALA A 39 0.16 4.27 -6.64
C ALA A 39 0.93 5.46 -7.26
N GLU A 40 0.95 5.53 -8.60
CA GLU A 40 1.56 6.62 -9.35
C GLU A 40 0.50 7.65 -9.75
N TYR A 41 0.74 8.92 -9.42
CA TYR A 41 -0.10 10.04 -9.85
C TYR A 41 0.18 10.45 -11.30
N THR A 42 -0.70 11.28 -11.88
CA THR A 42 -0.57 11.76 -13.25
C THR A 42 0.66 12.64 -13.49
N ASP A 43 1.16 13.30 -12.46
CA ASP A 43 2.39 14.12 -12.46
C ASP A 43 3.67 13.32 -12.18
N SER A 44 3.57 11.98 -12.17
CA SER A 44 4.65 11.04 -11.83
C SER A 44 5.14 11.15 -10.38
N SER A 45 4.37 11.76 -9.48
CA SER A 45 4.55 11.62 -8.04
C SER A 45 3.97 10.28 -7.56
N PHE A 46 4.33 9.87 -6.35
CA PHE A 46 3.92 8.57 -5.83
C PHE A 46 3.23 8.72 -4.49
N LEU A 47 2.18 7.93 -4.29
CA LEU A 47 1.50 7.79 -3.03
C LEU A 47 1.74 6.39 -2.47
N ILE A 48 2.23 6.32 -1.25
CA ILE A 48 2.52 5.09 -0.53
C ILE A 48 1.49 4.95 0.59
N CYS A 49 0.96 3.76 0.78
CA CYS A 49 0.15 3.42 1.94
C CYS A 49 0.84 2.40 2.83
N GLY A 50 0.40 2.33 4.06
CA GLY A 50 0.91 1.36 5.02
C GLY A 50 0.42 1.59 6.44
N SER A 51 1.28 1.29 7.41
CA SER A 51 0.97 1.48 8.82
C SER A 51 2.18 2.01 9.58
N SER A 52 1.91 2.74 10.67
CA SER A 52 2.93 3.27 11.55
C SER A 52 2.49 3.25 13.01
N THR A 53 3.44 3.04 13.92
CA THR A 53 3.24 3.19 15.38
C THR A 53 3.83 4.49 15.93
N SER A 54 4.30 5.37 15.08
CA SER A 54 5.08 6.56 15.48
C SER A 54 4.23 7.68 16.08
N TRP A 55 2.93 7.61 15.99
CA TRP A 55 2.04 8.71 16.32
C TRP A 55 0.98 8.39 17.38
N GLY A 56 1.34 7.61 18.41
CA GLY A 56 0.47 7.53 19.58
C GLY A 56 -0.07 6.15 19.92
N GLY A 57 0.79 5.26 20.34
CA GLY A 57 0.42 4.08 21.14
C GLY A 57 -0.21 2.90 20.40
N SER A 58 -0.97 3.11 19.34
CA SER A 58 -1.51 2.06 18.46
C SER A 58 -1.02 2.22 17.02
N THR A 59 -1.13 1.15 16.24
CA THR A 59 -0.81 1.18 14.81
C THR A 59 -1.86 2.01 14.07
N GLN A 60 -1.42 2.96 13.24
CA GLN A 60 -2.30 3.81 12.43
C GLN A 60 -2.10 3.56 10.95
N MET A 61 -3.18 3.65 10.16
CA MET A 61 -3.08 3.71 8.71
C MET A 61 -2.37 4.99 8.28
N VAL A 62 -1.45 4.90 7.33
CA VAL A 62 -0.66 6.04 6.84
C VAL A 62 -0.73 6.14 5.33
N LEU A 63 -0.86 7.36 4.84
CA LEU A 63 -0.55 7.73 3.46
C LEU A 63 0.64 8.67 3.46
N LEU A 64 1.64 8.38 2.61
CA LEU A 64 2.85 9.16 2.39
C LEU A 64 2.95 9.52 0.91
N LYS A 65 2.98 10.82 0.60
CA LYS A 65 3.21 11.30 -0.76
C LYS A 65 4.63 11.78 -0.95
N VAL A 66 5.21 11.41 -2.09
CA VAL A 66 6.52 11.87 -2.52
C VAL A 66 6.44 12.35 -3.97
N ASP A 67 7.32 13.29 -4.35
CA ASP A 67 7.44 13.75 -5.74
C ASP A 67 8.09 12.69 -6.66
N SER A 68 8.25 13.01 -7.93
CA SER A 68 8.86 12.11 -8.93
C SER A 68 10.33 11.78 -8.65
N ALA A 69 11.02 12.51 -7.78
CA ALA A 69 12.38 12.26 -7.34
C ALA A 69 12.46 11.56 -5.98
N GLY A 70 11.32 11.18 -5.41
CA GLY A 70 11.22 10.60 -4.09
C GLY A 70 11.43 11.61 -2.96
N THR A 71 11.21 12.91 -3.19
CA THR A 71 11.26 13.91 -2.14
C THR A 71 9.93 13.91 -1.38
N TYR A 72 9.99 13.94 -0.06
CA TYR A 72 8.81 14.01 0.80
C TYR A 72 7.95 15.25 0.45
N ASP A 73 6.66 15.04 0.28
CA ASP A 73 5.65 16.08 0.06
C ASP A 73 4.76 16.21 1.31
N TRP A 74 4.00 15.17 1.64
CA TRP A 74 3.20 15.12 2.84
C TRP A 74 2.97 13.68 3.33
N SER A 75 2.55 13.54 4.58
CA SER A 75 2.01 12.30 5.13
C SER A 75 0.86 12.58 6.07
N ASN A 76 -0.15 11.73 6.06
CA ASN A 76 -1.32 11.81 6.92
C ASN A 76 -1.62 10.46 7.53
N GLN A 77 -2.23 10.49 8.73
CA GLN A 77 -2.73 9.31 9.43
C GLN A 77 -4.25 9.26 9.34
N TYR A 78 -4.74 8.02 9.35
CA TYR A 78 -6.18 7.75 9.30
C TYR A 78 -6.51 6.55 10.17
N GLY A 79 -7.82 6.40 10.47
CA GLY A 79 -8.33 5.38 11.36
C GLY A 79 -8.89 5.99 12.63
N GLY A 80 -8.60 5.39 13.77
CA GLY A 80 -9.09 5.84 15.06
C GLY A 80 -8.09 5.63 16.19
N PHE A 81 -8.56 5.19 17.36
CA PHE A 81 -7.69 5.05 18.53
C PHE A 81 -7.02 3.69 18.67
N GLU A 82 -7.55 2.69 17.98
CA GLU A 82 -7.04 1.32 18.00
C GLU A 82 -6.17 1.06 16.75
N SER A 83 -5.92 -0.21 16.45
CA SER A 83 -5.03 -0.59 15.35
C SER A 83 -5.70 -0.51 14.00
N ASP A 84 -5.14 0.28 13.11
CA ASP A 84 -5.55 0.49 11.73
C ASP A 84 -4.35 0.34 10.79
N GLY A 85 -4.58 -0.09 9.54
CA GLY A 85 -3.50 -0.21 8.58
C GLY A 85 -4.00 -0.35 7.15
N ALA A 86 -3.19 0.07 6.18
CA ALA A 86 -3.46 -0.13 4.77
C ALA A 86 -2.59 -1.24 4.19
N SER A 87 -3.18 -2.02 3.28
CA SER A 87 -2.52 -3.06 2.50
C SER A 87 -2.33 -2.65 1.04
N ARG A 88 -3.25 -1.86 0.49
CA ARG A 88 -3.24 -1.42 -0.91
C ARG A 88 -3.70 0.03 -1.03
N VAL A 89 -3.17 0.75 -2.01
CA VAL A 89 -3.67 2.07 -2.41
C VAL A 89 -3.95 2.09 -3.91
N LEU A 90 -5.10 2.65 -4.26
CA LEU A 90 -5.53 2.86 -5.64
C LEU A 90 -5.70 4.35 -5.89
N TYR A 91 -5.30 4.81 -7.07
CA TYR A 91 -5.50 6.18 -7.50
C TYR A 91 -6.16 6.25 -8.87
N ASN A 92 -7.16 7.11 -8.97
CA ASN A 92 -7.75 7.49 -10.25
C ASN A 92 -8.01 9.01 -10.24
N GLN A 93 -7.51 9.69 -11.25
CA GLN A 93 -7.56 11.16 -11.35
C GLN A 93 -8.98 11.74 -11.22
N SER A 94 -9.99 11.00 -11.67
CA SER A 94 -11.38 11.48 -11.67
C SER A 94 -12.12 11.25 -10.37
N ILE A 95 -11.67 10.30 -9.53
CA ILE A 95 -12.40 9.87 -8.33
C ILE A 95 -11.57 9.94 -7.05
N GLY A 96 -10.27 10.22 -7.14
CA GLY A 96 -9.39 10.37 -5.97
C GLY A 96 -8.63 9.10 -5.60
N VAL A 97 -8.36 8.96 -4.31
CA VAL A 97 -7.53 7.91 -3.72
C VAL A 97 -8.38 6.99 -2.86
N PHE A 98 -8.16 5.69 -2.98
CA PHE A 98 -8.72 4.68 -2.09
C PHE A 98 -7.57 3.91 -1.42
N ALA A 99 -7.50 3.96 -0.08
CA ALA A 99 -6.60 3.10 0.69
C ALA A 99 -7.42 2.00 1.36
N ILE A 100 -6.98 0.76 1.18
CA ILE A 100 -7.71 -0.45 1.56
C ILE A 100 -6.88 -1.23 2.56
N GLY A 101 -7.50 -1.78 3.60
CA GLY A 101 -6.79 -2.55 4.60
C GLY A 101 -7.70 -3.03 5.74
N TYR A 102 -7.36 -2.69 6.97
CA TYR A 102 -8.10 -3.13 8.16
C TYR A 102 -8.21 -2.03 9.21
N THR A 103 -9.20 -2.17 10.09
CA THR A 103 -9.43 -1.31 11.26
C THR A 103 -9.91 -2.10 12.47
N ASN A 104 -9.45 -1.71 13.66
CA ASN A 104 -10.05 -2.09 14.94
C ASN A 104 -10.70 -0.89 15.64
N SER A 105 -10.68 0.27 14.99
CA SER A 105 -11.23 1.52 15.50
C SER A 105 -12.66 1.79 15.08
N ILE A 106 -13.07 1.24 13.92
CA ILE A 106 -14.35 1.54 13.25
C ILE A 106 -15.07 0.22 12.97
N GLY A 107 -16.34 0.14 13.36
CA GLY A 107 -17.17 -1.04 13.13
C GLY A 107 -17.69 -1.66 14.42
N ASN A 108 -17.69 -3.00 14.49
CA ASN A 108 -18.38 -3.75 15.54
C ASN A 108 -17.52 -4.05 16.80
N GLY A 109 -16.36 -3.39 16.95
CA GLY A 109 -15.45 -3.59 18.09
C GLY A 109 -14.45 -4.74 17.91
N ASP A 110 -14.37 -5.32 16.72
CA ASP A 110 -13.38 -6.30 16.27
C ASP A 110 -12.70 -5.79 14.98
N TYR A 111 -11.70 -6.50 14.47
CA TYR A 111 -11.06 -6.14 13.20
C TYR A 111 -12.05 -6.25 12.05
N ASN A 112 -12.17 -5.18 11.27
CA ASN A 112 -12.97 -5.11 10.05
C ASN A 112 -12.10 -4.68 8.87
N GLY A 113 -12.48 -5.07 7.66
CA GLY A 113 -11.90 -4.46 6.46
C GLY A 113 -12.16 -2.96 6.46
N LEU A 114 -11.17 -2.14 6.11
CA LEU A 114 -11.29 -0.68 6.04
C LEU A 114 -11.07 -0.21 4.62
N VAL A 115 -11.90 0.75 4.21
CA VAL A 115 -11.64 1.58 3.03
C VAL A 115 -11.68 3.04 3.45
N LEU A 116 -10.61 3.75 3.13
CA LEU A 116 -10.46 5.18 3.24
C LEU A 116 -10.52 5.78 1.83
N HIS A 117 -11.37 6.78 1.62
CA HIS A 117 -11.40 7.59 0.41
C HIS A 117 -10.93 9.01 0.72
N THR A 118 -9.93 9.47 -0.03
CA THR A 118 -9.40 10.84 0.07
C THR A 118 -9.38 11.53 -1.28
N ASP A 119 -9.29 12.85 -1.26
CA ASP A 119 -8.89 13.62 -2.44
C ASP A 119 -7.39 13.42 -2.75
N GLU A 120 -6.88 14.04 -3.82
CA GLU A 120 -5.47 13.95 -4.22
C GLU A 120 -4.49 14.63 -3.24
N PHE A 121 -5.00 15.43 -2.30
CA PHE A 121 -4.21 16.12 -1.26
C PHE A 121 -4.20 15.36 0.06
N GLY A 122 -4.85 14.18 0.11
CA GLY A 122 -4.96 13.39 1.34
C GLY A 122 -6.03 13.89 2.32
N ASN A 123 -6.95 14.77 1.90
CA ASN A 123 -8.08 15.12 2.76
C ASN A 123 -9.10 14.00 2.72
N GLU A 124 -9.50 13.50 3.89
CA GLU A 124 -10.52 12.45 4.00
C GLU A 124 -11.85 12.93 3.43
N ILE A 125 -12.43 12.17 2.50
CA ILE A 125 -13.79 12.35 2.02
C ILE A 125 -14.72 11.47 2.85
N TRP A 126 -14.36 10.20 3.03
CA TRP A 126 -15.02 9.27 3.92
C TRP A 126 -14.11 8.07 4.25
N GLN A 127 -14.45 7.38 5.35
CA GLN A 127 -13.94 6.05 5.65
C GLN A 127 -15.10 5.12 6.05
N LYS A 128 -15.04 3.87 5.56
CA LYS A 128 -16.06 2.85 5.79
C LYS A 128 -15.44 1.52 6.14
N SER A 129 -16.05 0.82 7.10
CA SER A 129 -15.65 -0.54 7.47
C SER A 129 -16.58 -1.58 6.85
N PHE A 130 -16.01 -2.72 6.51
CA PHE A 130 -16.70 -3.88 5.95
C PHE A 130 -16.39 -5.09 6.81
N GLY A 131 -17.41 -5.75 7.31
CA GLY A 131 -17.18 -6.89 8.18
C GLY A 131 -18.42 -7.68 8.50
N ILE A 132 -18.22 -8.88 9.04
CA ILE A 132 -19.24 -9.84 9.44
C ILE A 132 -19.17 -9.98 10.97
N ASN A 133 -20.30 -9.95 11.64
CA ASN A 133 -20.34 -10.13 13.09
C ASN A 133 -19.63 -11.45 13.52
N SER A 134 -18.79 -11.37 14.55
CA SER A 134 -18.05 -12.48 15.15
C SER A 134 -16.90 -13.05 14.28
N ALA A 135 -16.35 -12.23 13.38
CA ALA A 135 -15.16 -12.55 12.62
C ALA A 135 -14.22 -11.33 12.53
N TRP A 136 -12.98 -11.54 12.15
CA TRP A 136 -11.99 -10.51 11.86
C TRP A 136 -11.75 -10.46 10.36
N GLU A 137 -11.98 -9.32 9.75
CA GLU A 137 -11.80 -9.14 8.31
C GLU A 137 -10.57 -8.28 7.99
N PHE A 138 -9.80 -8.76 7.03
CA PHE A 138 -8.62 -8.09 6.51
C PHE A 138 -8.67 -8.10 4.98
N PHE A 139 -8.55 -6.93 4.38
CA PHE A 139 -8.31 -6.83 2.94
C PHE A 139 -6.81 -6.85 2.66
N ASN A 140 -6.38 -7.74 1.78
CA ASN A 140 -4.99 -7.88 1.37
C ASN A 140 -4.69 -7.10 0.09
N ASP A 141 -5.64 -7.08 -0.85
CA ASP A 141 -5.46 -6.46 -2.17
C ASP A 141 -6.78 -5.92 -2.73
N ALA A 142 -6.67 -5.01 -3.71
CA ALA A 142 -7.81 -4.39 -4.37
C ALA A 142 -7.46 -3.89 -5.77
N VAL A 143 -8.48 -3.83 -6.64
CA VAL A 143 -8.40 -3.23 -7.98
C VAL A 143 -9.66 -2.44 -8.31
N PHE A 144 -9.55 -1.47 -9.22
CA PHE A 144 -10.73 -0.87 -9.85
C PHE A 144 -11.36 -1.81 -10.86
N GLY A 145 -12.69 -1.90 -10.86
CA GLY A 145 -13.45 -2.39 -11.99
C GLY A 145 -13.55 -1.33 -13.09
N ASN A 146 -13.97 -1.73 -14.28
CA ASN A 146 -14.11 -0.80 -15.42
C ASN A 146 -15.21 0.23 -15.25
N ASP A 147 -16.18 -0.06 -14.38
CA ASP A 147 -17.27 0.82 -14.00
C ASP A 147 -16.94 1.71 -12.79
N THR A 148 -15.64 1.84 -12.47
CA THR A 148 -15.11 2.55 -11.30
C THR A 148 -15.44 1.91 -9.93
N SER A 149 -16.17 0.78 -9.90
CA SER A 149 -16.32 0.03 -8.66
C SER A 149 -14.97 -0.48 -8.15
N VAL A 150 -14.86 -0.73 -6.85
CA VAL A 150 -13.66 -1.28 -6.22
C VAL A 150 -13.92 -2.72 -5.81
N PHE A 151 -13.04 -3.62 -6.23
CA PHE A 151 -13.01 -5.01 -5.79
C PHE A 151 -11.91 -5.20 -4.78
N MET A 152 -12.22 -5.78 -3.66
CA MET A 152 -11.32 -6.05 -2.55
C MET A 152 -11.33 -7.53 -2.21
N VAL A 153 -10.17 -8.07 -1.90
CA VAL A 153 -9.99 -9.48 -1.52
C VAL A 153 -9.13 -9.61 -0.28
N GLY A 154 -9.36 -10.68 0.44
CA GLY A 154 -8.62 -10.99 1.66
C GLY A 154 -9.23 -12.17 2.38
N TYR A 155 -9.42 -12.05 3.67
CA TYR A 155 -10.01 -13.11 4.47
C TYR A 155 -10.89 -12.58 5.62
N SER A 156 -11.83 -13.44 6.02
CA SER A 156 -12.60 -13.31 7.25
C SER A 156 -12.19 -14.45 8.19
N GLN A 157 -11.64 -14.13 9.35
CA GLN A 157 -11.13 -15.11 10.34
C GLN A 157 -12.14 -15.32 11.44
N ASN A 158 -12.56 -16.55 11.64
CA ASN A 158 -13.43 -16.92 12.73
C ASN A 158 -12.70 -16.81 14.07
N VAL A 159 -13.21 -15.97 14.97
CA VAL A 159 -12.58 -15.68 16.28
C VAL A 159 -12.48 -16.92 17.17
N SER A 160 -13.41 -17.89 17.03
CA SER A 160 -13.48 -19.04 17.92
C SER A 160 -12.48 -20.13 17.60
N ASN A 161 -12.15 -20.36 16.31
CA ASN A 161 -11.28 -21.46 15.89
C ASN A 161 -10.06 -21.00 15.08
N GLY A 162 -9.96 -19.69 14.75
CA GLY A 162 -8.85 -19.13 14.00
C GLY A 162 -8.85 -19.44 12.50
N ASN A 163 -9.82 -20.18 11.99
CA ASN A 163 -9.89 -20.54 10.57
C ASN A 163 -10.24 -19.31 9.72
N LYS A 164 -9.56 -19.17 8.59
CA LYS A 164 -9.79 -18.11 7.63
C LYS A 164 -10.75 -18.60 6.54
N ASN A 165 -11.64 -17.72 6.10
CA ASN A 165 -12.44 -17.90 4.90
C ASN A 165 -12.07 -16.79 3.91
N MET A 166 -11.88 -17.12 2.66
CA MET A 166 -11.65 -16.10 1.63
C MET A 166 -12.83 -15.13 1.63
N TYR A 167 -12.54 -13.84 1.74
CA TYR A 167 -13.53 -12.75 1.79
C TYR A 167 -13.32 -11.82 0.60
N MET A 168 -14.40 -11.54 -0.11
CA MET A 168 -14.41 -10.70 -1.30
C MET A 168 -15.54 -9.69 -1.17
N VAL A 169 -15.25 -8.44 -1.49
CA VAL A 169 -16.24 -7.35 -1.48
C VAL A 169 -16.11 -6.53 -2.75
N ARG A 170 -17.24 -6.17 -3.32
CA ARG A 170 -17.34 -5.15 -4.36
C ARG A 170 -18.17 -3.99 -3.84
N MET A 171 -17.65 -2.78 -3.97
CA MET A 171 -18.35 -1.54 -3.62
C MET A 171 -18.37 -0.55 -4.79
N ASP A 172 -19.28 0.41 -4.75
CA ASP A 172 -19.24 1.57 -5.64
C ASP A 172 -18.27 2.65 -5.11
N ILE A 173 -18.10 3.74 -5.86
CA ILE A 173 -17.20 4.86 -5.48
C ILE A 173 -17.66 5.63 -4.24
N ASN A 174 -18.92 5.48 -3.82
CA ASN A 174 -19.47 6.10 -2.61
C ASN A 174 -19.22 5.21 -1.37
N GLY A 175 -18.64 4.02 -1.58
CA GLY A 175 -18.40 3.02 -0.56
C GLY A 175 -19.67 2.23 -0.20
N ASP A 176 -20.68 2.19 -1.06
CA ASP A 176 -21.85 1.35 -0.86
C ASP A 176 -21.57 -0.06 -1.39
N GLU A 177 -21.77 -1.06 -0.53
CA GLU A 177 -21.54 -2.46 -0.89
C GLU A 177 -22.50 -2.88 -2.00
N LEU A 178 -21.95 -3.33 -3.12
CA LEU A 178 -22.71 -3.91 -4.21
C LEU A 178 -22.96 -5.40 -3.99
N TRP A 179 -21.96 -6.10 -3.49
CA TRP A 179 -22.04 -7.46 -2.97
C TRP A 179 -20.80 -7.80 -2.13
N SER A 180 -20.97 -8.77 -1.24
CA SER A 180 -19.87 -9.44 -0.54
C SER A 180 -20.06 -10.95 -0.55
N GLN A 181 -18.96 -11.70 -0.54
CA GLN A 181 -18.96 -13.14 -0.53
C GLN A 181 -17.87 -13.69 0.39
N THR A 182 -18.25 -14.72 1.15
CA THR A 182 -17.33 -15.49 1.97
C THR A 182 -17.29 -16.92 1.44
N VAL A 183 -16.12 -17.41 1.03
CA VAL A 183 -15.96 -18.80 0.57
C VAL A 183 -15.47 -19.64 1.73
N SER A 184 -16.36 -20.48 2.26
CA SER A 184 -16.15 -21.35 3.43
C SER A 184 -16.03 -22.84 3.08
N SER A 185 -15.76 -23.16 1.80
CA SER A 185 -15.67 -24.56 1.32
C SER A 185 -14.41 -25.30 1.79
N TYR A 186 -13.46 -24.59 2.43
CA TYR A 186 -12.19 -25.10 2.90
C TYR A 186 -12.06 -24.86 4.40
N GLU A 187 -11.20 -25.62 5.09
CA GLU A 187 -10.97 -25.42 6.52
C GLU A 187 -10.30 -24.07 6.80
N SER A 188 -9.43 -23.62 5.91
CA SER A 188 -8.84 -22.28 5.96
C SER A 188 -8.47 -21.85 4.55
N ALA A 189 -8.85 -20.62 4.13
CA ALA A 189 -8.52 -20.06 2.82
C ALA A 189 -8.37 -18.54 2.90
N GLU A 190 -7.39 -18.01 2.19
CA GLU A 190 -7.21 -16.56 2.05
C GLU A 190 -6.87 -16.18 0.61
N ALA A 191 -7.39 -15.05 0.14
CA ALA A 191 -6.97 -14.39 -1.08
C ALA A 191 -5.86 -13.39 -0.76
N THR A 192 -4.76 -13.45 -1.49
CA THR A 192 -3.59 -12.60 -1.28
C THR A 192 -3.50 -11.47 -2.29
N SER A 193 -3.94 -11.72 -3.53
CA SER A 193 -3.84 -10.74 -4.62
C SER A 193 -5.01 -10.85 -5.59
N ILE A 194 -5.35 -9.75 -6.24
CA ILE A 194 -6.36 -9.65 -7.29
C ILE A 194 -5.85 -8.81 -8.46
N THR A 195 -6.15 -9.24 -9.67
CA THR A 195 -5.85 -8.48 -10.89
C THR A 195 -7.02 -8.46 -11.86
N ASN A 196 -7.18 -7.38 -12.61
CA ASN A 196 -8.25 -7.20 -13.57
C ASN A 196 -7.85 -7.77 -14.94
N VAL A 197 -8.59 -8.76 -15.45
CA VAL A 197 -8.38 -9.37 -16.77
C VAL A 197 -9.47 -8.89 -17.69
N GLN A 198 -9.13 -8.05 -18.68
CA GLN A 198 -10.11 -7.61 -19.69
C GLN A 198 -11.44 -7.14 -19.06
N ASP A 199 -11.85 -6.05 -19.36
CA ASP A 199 -13.08 -5.26 -19.10
C ASP A 199 -14.10 -5.71 -18.02
N SER A 200 -14.13 -6.93 -17.53
CA SER A 200 -15.15 -7.37 -16.57
C SER A 200 -14.79 -8.68 -15.87
N LEU A 201 -13.53 -9.10 -15.94
CA LEU A 201 -13.06 -10.36 -15.38
C LEU A 201 -11.87 -10.11 -14.43
N PHE A 202 -11.82 -10.91 -13.39
CA PHE A 202 -10.77 -10.81 -12.37
C PHE A 202 -10.12 -12.15 -12.13
N ILE A 203 -8.83 -12.15 -11.83
CA ILE A 203 -8.11 -13.30 -11.32
C ILE A 203 -7.63 -13.00 -9.93
N ILE A 204 -7.88 -13.92 -9.01
CA ILE A 204 -7.49 -13.90 -7.62
C ILE A 204 -6.49 -15.01 -7.39
N GLY A 205 -5.38 -14.69 -6.75
CA GLY A 205 -4.42 -15.64 -6.20
C GLY A 205 -4.57 -15.79 -4.70
N GLY A 206 -4.17 -16.95 -4.18
CA GLY A 206 -4.21 -17.18 -2.74
C GLY A 206 -3.81 -18.59 -2.35
N SER A 207 -4.10 -18.97 -1.11
CA SER A 207 -3.84 -20.29 -0.58
C SER A 207 -5.02 -20.80 0.25
N TYR A 208 -5.15 -22.13 0.31
CA TYR A 208 -6.13 -22.78 1.16
C TYR A 208 -5.56 -24.05 1.78
N TYR A 209 -6.02 -24.36 2.99
CA TYR A 209 -5.72 -25.64 3.62
C TYR A 209 -6.65 -26.74 3.11
N SER A 210 -6.06 -27.82 2.64
CA SER A 210 -6.78 -28.98 2.12
C SER A 210 -6.84 -30.09 3.17
N SER A 211 -8.03 -30.36 3.70
CA SER A 211 -8.26 -31.46 4.68
C SER A 211 -7.95 -32.85 4.10
N ASP A 212 -8.10 -33.03 2.77
CA ASP A 212 -7.81 -34.30 2.10
C ASP A 212 -6.33 -34.64 2.07
N SER A 213 -5.47 -33.63 1.93
CA SER A 213 -4.01 -33.80 1.84
C SER A 213 -3.26 -33.31 3.08
N LEU A 214 -3.95 -32.64 4.02
CA LEU A 214 -3.42 -32.04 5.25
C LEU A 214 -2.27 -31.04 4.98
N ILE A 215 -2.34 -30.30 3.89
CA ILE A 215 -1.34 -29.31 3.46
C ILE A 215 -2.00 -28.08 2.87
N ASN A 216 -1.27 -26.96 2.87
CA ASN A 216 -1.65 -25.76 2.15
C ASN A 216 -1.43 -25.93 0.64
N LYS A 217 -2.36 -25.43 -0.15
CA LYS A 217 -2.29 -25.41 -1.61
C LYS A 217 -2.52 -23.99 -2.13
N GLY A 218 -1.68 -23.59 -3.08
CA GLY A 218 -1.93 -22.39 -3.86
C GLY A 218 -3.13 -22.55 -4.78
N PHE A 219 -3.81 -21.46 -5.08
CA PHE A 219 -4.89 -21.44 -6.06
C PHE A 219 -4.88 -20.21 -6.94
N LEU A 220 -5.51 -20.35 -8.11
CA LEU A 220 -6.03 -19.26 -8.92
C LEU A 220 -7.54 -19.43 -9.08
N LEU A 221 -8.25 -18.31 -9.00
CA LEU A 221 -9.70 -18.21 -9.15
C LEU A 221 -9.99 -17.12 -10.17
N LYS A 222 -10.82 -17.41 -11.18
CA LYS A 222 -11.35 -16.41 -12.11
C LYS A 222 -12.83 -16.17 -11.84
N LEU A 223 -13.21 -14.90 -11.76
CA LEU A 223 -14.60 -14.50 -11.56
C LEU A 223 -15.00 -13.33 -12.47
N ASN A 224 -16.31 -13.13 -12.60
CA ASN A 224 -16.88 -11.98 -13.29
C ASN A 224 -17.24 -10.84 -12.31
N MET A 225 -17.74 -9.73 -12.83
CA MET A 225 -18.16 -8.58 -12.02
C MET A 225 -19.32 -8.87 -11.04
N ALA A 226 -20.12 -9.90 -11.29
CA ALA A 226 -21.20 -10.32 -10.40
C ALA A 226 -20.70 -11.20 -9.23
N GLY A 227 -19.43 -11.61 -9.25
CA GLY A 227 -18.86 -12.52 -8.27
C GLY A 227 -19.03 -14.00 -8.63
N ASP A 228 -19.56 -14.32 -9.84
CA ASP A 228 -19.69 -15.71 -10.26
C ASP A 228 -18.31 -16.29 -10.61
N VAL A 229 -18.01 -17.44 -10.04
CA VAL A 229 -16.76 -18.18 -10.30
C VAL A 229 -16.85 -18.84 -11.66
N LEU A 230 -15.93 -18.48 -12.56
CA LEU A 230 -15.82 -19.06 -13.90
C LEU A 230 -14.95 -20.31 -13.92
N TRP A 231 -13.84 -20.29 -13.18
CA TRP A 231 -13.01 -21.46 -12.92
C TRP A 231 -12.17 -21.28 -11.64
N PHE A 232 -11.75 -22.43 -11.08
CA PHE A 232 -10.84 -22.53 -9.94
C PHE A 232 -9.73 -23.54 -10.28
N LYS A 233 -8.48 -23.19 -10.01
CA LYS A 233 -7.31 -24.03 -10.28
C LYS A 233 -6.46 -24.16 -9.04
N THR A 234 -6.14 -25.36 -8.65
CA THR A 234 -5.14 -25.64 -7.62
C THR A 234 -3.76 -25.66 -8.25
N LEU A 235 -2.77 -25.07 -7.60
CA LEU A 235 -1.41 -24.94 -8.08
C LEU A 235 -0.46 -25.87 -7.33
N GLY A 236 0.66 -26.15 -7.98
CA GLY A 236 1.72 -27.02 -7.49
C GLY A 236 1.63 -28.44 -8.05
N ASN A 237 2.68 -28.82 -8.77
CA ASN A 237 2.80 -30.14 -9.39
C ASN A 237 3.70 -31.12 -8.60
N LEU A 238 4.43 -30.60 -7.59
CA LEU A 238 5.32 -31.37 -6.74
C LEU A 238 4.68 -31.65 -5.38
N SER A 239 5.23 -32.62 -4.67
CA SER A 239 4.87 -32.82 -3.26
C SER A 239 5.36 -31.62 -2.44
N GLY A 240 4.51 -31.09 -1.57
CA GLY A 240 4.80 -29.94 -0.70
C GLY A 240 3.60 -29.01 -0.57
N GLU A 241 3.73 -28.06 0.30
CA GLU A 241 2.78 -26.98 0.46
C GLU A 241 3.12 -25.84 -0.51
N TYR A 242 2.09 -25.19 -1.03
CA TYR A 242 2.26 -24.07 -1.96
C TYR A 242 1.43 -22.89 -1.51
N THR A 243 2.00 -21.69 -1.66
CA THR A 243 1.27 -20.43 -1.54
C THR A 243 1.35 -19.65 -2.85
N VAL A 244 0.31 -18.88 -3.14
CA VAL A 244 0.38 -17.78 -4.11
C VAL A 244 0.42 -16.49 -3.31
N ASN A 245 1.42 -15.68 -3.55
CA ASN A 245 1.60 -14.41 -2.85
C ASN A 245 1.10 -13.25 -3.71
N ASP A 246 1.39 -13.30 -5.04
CA ASP A 246 0.94 -12.26 -5.95
C ASP A 246 0.68 -12.77 -7.37
N VAL A 247 -0.18 -12.02 -8.10
CA VAL A 247 -0.54 -12.25 -9.50
C VAL A 247 -0.44 -10.97 -10.30
N SER A 248 0.11 -11.05 -11.50
CA SER A 248 0.24 -9.93 -12.43
C SER A 248 -0.18 -10.33 -13.84
N LEU A 249 -0.63 -9.35 -14.63
CA LEU A 249 -1.01 -9.57 -16.03
C LEU A 249 -0.03 -8.92 -16.98
N GLY A 250 0.23 -9.60 -18.08
CA GLY A 250 1.00 -9.02 -19.18
C GLY A 250 1.00 -9.93 -20.38
N ASN A 251 0.98 -9.34 -21.59
CA ASN A 251 1.09 -10.06 -22.83
C ASN A 251 0.10 -11.25 -22.96
N ASP A 252 -1.17 -11.01 -22.62
CA ASP A 252 -2.27 -11.98 -22.62
C ASP A 252 -2.02 -13.23 -21.74
N LYS A 253 -1.27 -13.05 -20.65
CA LYS A 253 -0.92 -14.11 -19.70
C LYS A 253 -1.09 -13.65 -18.26
N VAL A 254 -1.25 -14.64 -17.39
CA VAL A 254 -1.25 -14.48 -15.93
C VAL A 254 0.07 -14.98 -15.40
N TYR A 255 0.79 -14.10 -14.73
CA TYR A 255 2.04 -14.39 -14.05
C TYR A 255 1.77 -14.54 -12.56
N VAL A 256 2.35 -15.55 -11.96
CA VAL A 256 2.11 -15.94 -10.56
C VAL A 256 3.43 -16.11 -9.86
N VAL A 257 3.53 -15.61 -8.64
CA VAL A 257 4.65 -15.85 -7.75
C VAL A 257 4.16 -16.27 -6.36
N GLY A 258 5.01 -17.02 -5.67
CA GLY A 258 4.74 -17.48 -4.32
C GLY A 258 5.87 -18.36 -3.79
N SER A 259 5.54 -19.32 -2.96
CA SER A 259 6.52 -20.24 -2.42
C SER A 259 6.02 -21.68 -2.39
N ARG A 260 6.95 -22.61 -2.48
CA ARG A 260 6.82 -24.00 -2.07
C ARG A 260 7.45 -24.15 -0.71
N ILE A 261 6.64 -24.53 0.27
CA ILE A 261 7.06 -24.72 1.65
C ILE A 261 7.52 -26.15 1.84
N LEU A 262 8.78 -26.36 2.21
CA LEU A 262 9.37 -27.66 2.52
C LEU A 262 9.36 -27.93 4.03
N THR A 263 9.71 -26.91 4.80
CA THR A 263 9.65 -26.85 6.27
C THR A 263 9.33 -25.41 6.68
N GLU A 264 9.06 -25.16 7.96
CA GLU A 264 8.78 -23.82 8.48
C GLU A 264 9.87 -22.79 8.10
N ASP A 265 11.13 -23.20 8.01
CA ASP A 265 12.28 -22.34 7.72
C ASP A 265 12.89 -22.57 6.33
N ASN A 266 12.29 -23.40 5.49
CA ASN A 266 12.83 -23.72 4.16
C ASN A 266 11.75 -23.62 3.11
N HIS A 267 11.87 -22.62 2.25
CA HIS A 267 10.96 -22.31 1.17
C HIS A 267 11.74 -22.22 -0.15
N ASP A 268 11.18 -22.80 -1.18
CA ASP A 268 11.60 -22.58 -2.55
C ASP A 268 10.68 -21.55 -3.21
N GLN A 269 11.24 -20.66 -4.03
CA GLN A 269 10.43 -19.76 -4.83
C GLN A 269 9.62 -20.55 -5.86
N TYR A 270 8.33 -20.30 -5.88
CA TYR A 270 7.41 -20.82 -6.89
C TYR A 270 7.02 -19.70 -7.87
N SER A 271 7.07 -20.00 -9.17
CA SER A 271 6.59 -19.10 -10.21
C SER A 271 5.87 -19.90 -11.31
N ALA A 272 4.82 -19.32 -11.88
CA ALA A 272 4.09 -19.94 -12.96
C ALA A 272 3.48 -18.91 -13.92
N VAL A 273 3.22 -19.35 -15.14
CA VAL A 273 2.55 -18.57 -16.18
C VAL A 273 1.37 -19.37 -16.71
N PHE A 274 0.22 -18.73 -16.78
CA PHE A 274 -1.04 -19.30 -17.27
C PHE A 274 -1.59 -18.49 -18.43
N ASP A 275 -2.41 -19.12 -19.26
CA ASP A 275 -3.34 -18.40 -20.13
C ASP A 275 -4.59 -17.95 -19.35
N PHE A 276 -5.46 -17.17 -19.99
CA PHE A 276 -6.69 -16.66 -19.35
C PHE A 276 -7.77 -17.74 -19.10
N ASP A 277 -7.59 -18.94 -19.63
CA ASP A 277 -8.46 -20.11 -19.36
C ASP A 277 -7.93 -20.95 -18.19
N GLY A 278 -6.81 -20.53 -17.58
CA GLY A 278 -6.19 -21.19 -16.45
C GLY A 278 -5.39 -22.44 -16.84
N ASN A 279 -4.94 -22.54 -18.09
CA ASN A 279 -4.02 -23.61 -18.49
C ASN A 279 -2.59 -23.17 -18.17
N VAL A 280 -1.83 -24.08 -17.56
CA VAL A 280 -0.42 -23.87 -17.25
C VAL A 280 0.39 -23.82 -18.54
N LEU A 281 1.09 -22.72 -18.78
CA LEU A 281 2.04 -22.56 -19.87
C LEU A 281 3.46 -22.88 -19.41
N ILE A 282 3.82 -22.42 -18.21
CA ILE A 282 5.14 -22.58 -17.59
C ILE A 282 4.91 -22.72 -16.09
N GLU A 283 5.66 -23.59 -15.45
CA GLU A 283 5.69 -23.75 -14.02
C GLU A 283 7.12 -24.06 -13.59
N LYS A 284 7.62 -23.34 -12.59
CA LYS A 284 8.98 -23.44 -12.11
C LYS A 284 9.03 -23.31 -10.60
N THR A 285 9.84 -24.16 -9.98
CA THR A 285 10.26 -24.02 -8.59
C THR A 285 11.76 -23.84 -8.59
N GLU A 286 12.25 -22.73 -8.05
CA GLU A 286 13.68 -22.51 -7.87
C GLU A 286 14.09 -23.14 -6.54
N VAL A 287 14.76 -24.26 -6.65
CA VAL A 287 15.31 -25.02 -5.52
C VAL A 287 16.58 -24.35 -5.06
N ASP A 288 16.73 -24.23 -3.75
CA ASP A 288 17.95 -23.75 -3.10
C ASP A 288 19.19 -24.51 -3.63
N ASP A 289 20.23 -23.77 -4.00
CA ASP A 289 21.52 -24.27 -4.44
C ASP A 289 22.49 -24.60 -3.29
N GLY A 290 22.02 -24.50 -2.04
CA GLY A 290 22.78 -24.75 -0.81
C GLY A 290 23.45 -23.49 -0.23
N GLU A 291 23.27 -22.32 -0.84
CA GLU A 291 23.78 -21.05 -0.30
C GLU A 291 22.67 -20.24 0.43
N VAL A 292 21.40 -20.50 0.12
CA VAL A 292 20.23 -19.81 0.66
C VAL A 292 19.39 -20.80 1.46
N ARG A 293 18.95 -20.42 2.64
CA ARG A 293 18.10 -21.25 3.53
C ARG A 293 16.63 -21.20 3.13
N SER A 294 16.18 -20.07 2.61
CA SER A 294 14.80 -19.88 2.17
C SER A 294 14.73 -18.85 1.06
N HIS A 295 13.95 -19.14 0.03
CA HIS A 295 13.73 -18.27 -1.12
C HIS A 295 12.24 -18.13 -1.38
N ILE A 296 11.71 -16.92 -1.21
CA ILE A 296 10.27 -16.62 -1.28
C ILE A 296 10.03 -15.54 -2.32
N GLY A 297 9.17 -15.80 -3.29
CA GLY A 297 8.66 -14.75 -4.17
C GLY A 297 7.51 -14.02 -3.50
N ASP A 298 7.70 -12.75 -3.18
CA ASP A 298 6.70 -11.93 -2.49
C ASP A 298 5.74 -11.25 -3.46
N GLU A 299 6.26 -10.57 -4.49
CA GLU A 299 5.51 -9.71 -5.40
C GLU A 299 5.92 -9.94 -6.84
N ILE A 300 5.00 -9.73 -7.78
CA ILE A 300 5.29 -9.83 -9.21
C ILE A 300 4.62 -8.69 -9.98
N CYS A 301 5.37 -8.03 -10.84
CA CYS A 301 4.85 -7.00 -11.74
C CYS A 301 5.35 -7.24 -13.16
N TYR A 302 4.45 -7.28 -14.14
CA TYR A 302 4.82 -7.34 -15.54
C TYR A 302 5.19 -5.95 -16.05
N ILE A 303 6.39 -5.83 -16.62
CA ILE A 303 6.90 -4.57 -17.18
C ILE A 303 6.73 -4.60 -18.69
N SER A 304 5.79 -3.81 -19.20
CA SER A 304 5.38 -3.81 -20.61
C SER A 304 6.49 -3.37 -21.55
N ASN A 305 7.31 -2.42 -21.13
CA ASN A 305 8.39 -1.86 -21.94
C ASN A 305 9.50 -2.88 -22.26
N VAL A 306 9.79 -3.80 -21.35
CA VAL A 306 10.78 -4.87 -21.55
C VAL A 306 10.14 -6.23 -21.84
N ASN A 307 8.81 -6.29 -21.79
CA ASN A 307 8.02 -7.48 -22.06
C ASN A 307 8.38 -8.67 -21.14
N MET A 308 8.66 -8.39 -19.87
CA MET A 308 9.07 -9.38 -18.86
C MET A 308 8.50 -9.06 -17.47
N PRO A 309 8.19 -10.09 -16.65
CA PRO A 309 7.86 -9.88 -15.25
C PRO A 309 9.11 -9.57 -14.42
N ILE A 310 8.93 -8.72 -13.42
CA ILE A 310 9.84 -8.52 -12.30
C ILE A 310 9.26 -9.21 -11.07
N ILE A 311 10.08 -9.91 -10.33
CA ILE A 311 9.74 -10.54 -9.07
C ILE A 311 10.51 -9.84 -7.96
N GLY A 312 9.82 -9.44 -6.90
CA GLY A 312 10.39 -9.08 -5.62
C GLY A 312 10.48 -10.32 -4.74
N GLU A 313 11.67 -10.62 -4.27
CA GLU A 313 11.99 -11.87 -3.59
C GLU A 313 12.60 -11.59 -2.21
N ARG A 314 12.42 -12.52 -1.29
CA ARG A 314 13.16 -12.58 -0.03
C ARG A 314 14.06 -13.80 0.01
N LYS A 315 15.32 -13.60 0.43
CA LYS A 315 16.25 -14.69 0.65
C LYS A 315 16.81 -14.65 2.06
N ILE A 316 16.80 -15.79 2.74
CA ILE A 316 17.43 -15.97 4.04
C ILE A 316 18.81 -16.59 3.81
N ASN A 317 19.85 -15.90 4.23
CA ASN A 317 21.20 -16.40 4.11
C ASN A 317 21.49 -17.50 5.14
N GLN A 318 22.05 -18.63 4.69
CA GLN A 318 22.38 -19.80 5.54
C GLN A 318 23.41 -19.52 6.63
N PHE A 319 24.22 -18.47 6.45
CA PHE A 319 25.37 -18.16 7.32
C PHE A 319 25.08 -17.12 8.41
N THR A 320 23.87 -16.58 8.47
CA THR A 320 23.47 -15.63 9.51
C THR A 320 22.70 -16.35 10.61
N PHE A 321 23.11 -16.14 11.88
CA PHE A 321 22.42 -16.71 13.06
C PHE A 321 21.13 -15.95 13.45
N GLN A 322 20.77 -14.96 12.69
CA GLN A 322 19.54 -14.17 12.85
C GLN A 322 18.72 -14.29 11.56
N ASP A 323 17.41 -14.16 11.69
CA ASP A 323 16.47 -14.08 10.57
C ASP A 323 16.78 -12.79 9.78
N ASP A 324 17.73 -12.89 8.85
CA ASP A 324 18.21 -11.81 8.01
C ASP A 324 17.63 -12.06 6.62
N TYR A 325 16.65 -11.25 6.24
CA TYR A 325 16.00 -11.32 4.95
C TYR A 325 16.50 -10.16 4.09
N ASP A 326 17.09 -10.51 2.97
CA ASP A 326 17.44 -9.53 1.94
C ASP A 326 16.34 -9.48 0.87
N ALA A 327 15.91 -8.29 0.48
CA ALA A 327 15.02 -8.09 -0.65
C ALA A 327 15.79 -8.10 -1.96
N TYR A 328 15.30 -8.84 -2.94
CA TYR A 328 15.89 -8.97 -4.27
C TYR A 328 14.86 -8.62 -5.35
N PHE A 329 15.34 -8.11 -6.48
CA PHE A 329 14.52 -7.87 -7.66
C PHE A 329 15.14 -8.60 -8.86
N SER A 330 14.35 -9.45 -9.50
CA SER A 330 14.79 -10.30 -10.60
C SER A 330 13.88 -10.18 -11.80
N TYR A 331 14.46 -10.00 -12.99
CA TYR A 331 13.74 -10.23 -14.24
C TYR A 331 13.81 -11.70 -14.63
N TYR A 332 12.66 -12.28 -14.94
CA TYR A 332 12.58 -13.65 -15.39
C TYR A 332 12.11 -13.74 -16.84
N THR A 333 12.89 -14.44 -17.66
CA THR A 333 12.34 -15.07 -18.86
C THR A 333 11.94 -16.51 -18.49
N PRO A 334 11.02 -17.13 -19.25
CA PRO A 334 10.62 -18.51 -18.99
C PRO A 334 11.76 -19.53 -18.90
N ASN A 335 12.93 -19.21 -19.46
CA ASN A 335 14.06 -20.12 -19.58
C ASN A 335 15.35 -19.66 -18.91
N SER A 336 15.45 -18.42 -18.43
CA SER A 336 16.67 -17.90 -17.81
C SER A 336 16.43 -16.64 -16.97
N LEU A 337 17.21 -16.51 -15.92
CA LEU A 337 17.38 -15.25 -15.19
C LEU A 337 18.14 -14.26 -16.09
N VAL A 338 17.53 -13.11 -16.42
CA VAL A 338 18.15 -12.11 -17.31
C VAL A 338 19.10 -11.21 -16.54
N TRP A 339 18.68 -10.75 -15.38
CA TRP A 339 19.52 -10.02 -14.44
C TRP A 339 18.95 -10.17 -13.02
N MET A 340 19.81 -10.04 -12.05
CA MET A 340 19.44 -9.95 -10.64
C MET A 340 20.16 -8.75 -10.04
N ASN A 341 19.39 -7.83 -9.47
CA ASN A 341 19.94 -6.77 -8.67
C ASN A 341 19.67 -7.09 -7.20
N ILE A 342 20.73 -7.15 -6.44
CA ILE A 342 20.66 -7.36 -5.00
C ILE A 342 20.35 -6.00 -4.38
N PHE A 343 19.23 -5.92 -3.72
CA PHE A 343 18.94 -4.86 -2.79
C PHE A 343 19.21 -5.41 -1.39
N SER A 344 20.36 -5.08 -0.87
CA SER A 344 20.75 -5.41 0.51
C SER A 344 21.10 -4.12 1.20
N THR A 345 20.63 -3.93 2.39
CA THR A 345 21.13 -2.87 3.27
C THR A 345 22.60 -3.09 3.59
N ILE A 346 23.37 -2.01 3.60
CA ILE A 346 24.83 -1.94 3.50
C ILE A 346 25.64 -2.75 4.54
N ASN A 347 25.08 -3.56 5.39
CA ASN A 347 25.82 -4.37 6.35
C ASN A 347 25.27 -5.78 6.58
N ASN A 348 24.44 -6.33 5.71
CA ASN A 348 23.85 -7.66 5.88
C ASN A 348 23.16 -7.86 7.25
N ALA A 349 22.61 -6.82 7.84
CA ALA A 349 21.94 -6.89 9.13
C ALA A 349 20.63 -6.13 9.05
N GLY A 350 19.54 -6.83 8.79
CA GLY A 350 18.22 -6.26 8.76
C GLY A 350 17.19 -7.18 8.10
N LEU A 351 15.91 -6.90 8.35
CA LEU A 351 14.79 -7.55 7.68
C LEU A 351 14.31 -6.63 6.58
N ASP A 352 14.58 -6.99 5.33
CA ASP A 352 14.11 -6.26 4.15
C ASP A 352 13.03 -7.06 3.45
N ARG A 353 11.87 -6.43 3.24
CA ARG A 353 10.74 -7.07 2.58
C ARG A 353 10.07 -6.14 1.60
N THR A 354 9.94 -6.56 0.36
CA THR A 354 9.09 -5.92 -0.65
C THR A 354 7.63 -6.25 -0.36
N SER A 355 6.77 -5.24 -0.47
CA SER A 355 5.33 -5.37 -0.25
C SER A 355 4.50 -5.07 -1.48
N GLN A 356 5.01 -4.29 -2.43
CA GLN A 356 4.42 -4.09 -3.76
C GLN A 356 5.45 -3.61 -4.76
N ILE A 357 5.31 -4.07 -6.00
CA ILE A 357 6.00 -3.56 -7.19
C ILE A 357 4.96 -3.05 -8.18
N LEU A 358 5.22 -1.90 -8.79
CA LEU A 358 4.35 -1.30 -9.79
C LEU A 358 5.17 -0.82 -11.00
N GLU A 359 4.72 -1.14 -12.22
CA GLU A 359 5.24 -0.52 -13.44
C GLU A 359 4.91 0.97 -13.44
N THR A 360 5.87 1.80 -13.80
CA THR A 360 5.70 3.26 -13.85
C THR A 360 5.59 3.75 -15.29
N ARG A 361 4.90 4.89 -15.49
CA ARG A 361 4.62 5.46 -16.81
C ARG A 361 5.88 5.76 -17.65
N ASP A 362 7.02 5.96 -17.00
CA ASP A 362 8.30 6.13 -17.66
C ASP A 362 8.93 4.79 -18.14
N GLY A 363 8.22 3.68 -17.95
CA GLY A 363 8.64 2.33 -18.35
C GLY A 363 9.63 1.67 -17.41
N GLY A 364 9.90 2.25 -16.24
CA GLY A 364 10.60 1.62 -15.13
C GLY A 364 9.64 0.94 -14.17
N PHE A 365 10.09 0.73 -12.94
CA PHE A 365 9.23 0.25 -11.86
C PHE A 365 9.54 0.95 -10.53
N ILE A 366 8.57 0.97 -9.67
CA ILE A 366 8.70 1.38 -8.27
C ILE A 366 8.37 0.20 -7.36
N ALA A 367 9.14 0.04 -6.30
CA ALA A 367 8.87 -0.93 -5.25
C ALA A 367 8.81 -0.23 -3.89
N VAL A 368 7.92 -0.71 -3.06
CA VAL A 368 7.76 -0.25 -1.68
C VAL A 368 7.82 -1.43 -0.73
N GLY A 369 8.28 -1.19 0.48
CA GLY A 369 8.36 -2.21 1.50
C GLY A 369 8.84 -1.67 2.84
N GLN A 370 9.39 -2.58 3.64
CA GLN A 370 9.95 -2.25 4.95
C GLN A 370 11.40 -2.72 5.07
N THR A 371 12.17 -2.01 5.86
CA THR A 371 13.53 -2.38 6.27
C THR A 371 13.71 -2.10 7.75
N THR A 372 14.49 -2.92 8.44
CA THR A 372 14.89 -2.64 9.83
C THR A 372 16.21 -1.87 9.92
N TYR A 373 16.78 -1.45 8.78
CA TYR A 373 17.98 -0.63 8.73
C TYR A 373 17.61 0.88 8.68
N PRO A 374 18.37 1.77 9.35
CA PRO A 374 19.35 1.50 10.40
C PRO A 374 18.70 0.98 11.67
N MET A 375 19.35 0.09 12.41
CA MET A 375 18.83 -0.53 13.63
C MET A 375 18.61 0.48 14.76
N SER A 376 17.66 1.38 14.61
CA SER A 376 17.25 2.35 15.64
C SER A 376 16.03 1.91 16.47
N GLY A 377 15.68 0.62 16.40
CA GLY A 377 14.62 0.03 17.23
C GLY A 377 13.25 -0.11 16.59
N GLY A 378 13.10 0.23 15.31
CA GLY A 378 11.86 0.08 14.54
C GLY A 378 12.10 -0.36 13.10
N SER A 379 11.04 -0.52 12.32
CA SER A 379 11.12 -0.67 10.87
C SER A 379 10.90 0.67 10.18
N ASN A 380 11.41 0.81 8.97
CA ASN A 380 11.32 2.01 8.15
C ASN A 380 10.70 1.64 6.80
N VAL A 381 10.00 2.59 6.17
CA VAL A 381 9.51 2.44 4.81
C VAL A 381 10.67 2.64 3.84
N PHE A 382 10.90 1.70 2.94
CA PHE A 382 11.74 1.94 1.78
C PHE A 382 10.90 2.20 0.54
N ILE A 383 11.40 3.08 -0.33
CA ILE A 383 10.87 3.31 -1.67
C ILE A 383 12.04 3.26 -2.64
N PHE A 384 11.88 2.42 -3.63
CA PHE A 384 12.90 2.14 -4.62
C PHE A 384 12.33 2.36 -6.03
N LYS A 385 12.90 3.29 -6.79
CA LYS A 385 12.51 3.59 -8.18
C LYS A 385 13.65 3.28 -9.13
N SER A 386 13.38 2.39 -10.08
CA SER A 386 14.34 2.02 -11.12
C SER A 386 13.96 2.62 -12.49
N GLY A 387 14.92 2.64 -13.39
CA GLY A 387 14.64 2.80 -14.82
C GLY A 387 14.20 1.49 -15.48
N PRO A 388 13.80 1.52 -16.77
CA PRO A 388 13.23 0.36 -17.48
C PRO A 388 14.20 -0.82 -17.62
N ASN A 389 15.49 -0.60 -17.46
CA ASN A 389 16.52 -1.65 -17.48
C ASN A 389 16.94 -2.11 -16.07
N GLY A 390 16.16 -1.82 -15.06
CA GLY A 390 16.46 -2.18 -13.67
C GLY A 390 17.61 -1.39 -13.03
N SER A 391 18.16 -0.38 -13.70
CA SER A 391 19.25 0.42 -13.12
C SER A 391 18.73 1.39 -12.06
N PHE A 392 19.46 1.54 -10.96
CA PHE A 392 19.12 2.37 -9.80
C PHE A 392 20.34 2.94 -9.10
N PRO A 393 20.19 3.92 -8.20
CA PRO A 393 21.27 4.37 -7.32
C PRO A 393 21.71 3.26 -6.35
N LEU A 394 23.01 3.14 -6.13
CA LEU A 394 23.56 2.14 -5.20
C LEU A 394 23.53 2.57 -3.73
N THR A 395 23.16 3.82 -3.46
CA THR A 395 23.11 4.39 -2.11
C THR A 395 21.73 4.94 -1.82
N ALA A 396 21.20 4.62 -0.65
CA ALA A 396 19.96 5.21 -0.17
C ALA A 396 20.19 6.63 0.33
N ASP A 397 19.24 7.50 0.03
CA ASP A 397 19.10 8.77 0.73
C ASP A 397 18.11 8.57 1.90
N TYR A 398 18.53 8.97 3.08
CA TYR A 398 17.72 8.91 4.27
C TYR A 398 16.87 10.15 4.41
N PHE A 399 15.57 9.97 4.57
CA PHE A 399 14.66 10.99 5.03
C PHE A 399 14.15 10.56 6.42
N ILE A 400 14.61 11.26 7.44
CA ILE A 400 13.91 11.25 8.70
C ILE A 400 12.66 12.08 8.42
N ILE A 401 11.50 11.43 8.37
CA ILE A 401 10.24 12.12 8.51
C ILE A 401 10.20 12.47 10.01
N ASP A 402 10.91 13.52 10.35
CA ASP A 402 10.67 14.18 11.60
C ASP A 402 9.31 14.86 11.45
N THR A 403 8.28 14.07 11.63
CA THR A 403 6.90 14.55 11.76
C THR A 403 6.71 15.29 13.07
N LEU A 404 7.79 15.41 13.76
CA LEU A 404 7.98 16.27 14.88
C LEU A 404 8.42 17.69 14.42
N VAL A 405 7.54 18.39 13.74
CA VAL A 405 6.89 19.37 14.61
C VAL A 405 6.20 18.54 15.68
N GLU A 406 6.84 18.38 16.83
CA GLU A 406 6.13 18.09 18.06
C GLU A 406 4.86 18.94 18.02
N THR A 407 3.74 18.39 17.57
CA THR A 407 2.53 18.72 18.26
C THR A 407 2.83 18.14 19.62
N PRO A 408 3.11 18.95 20.65
CA PRO A 408 3.42 18.42 21.96
C PRO A 408 2.32 17.41 22.21
N GLU A 409 2.72 16.16 22.57
CA GLU A 409 1.75 15.17 23.01
C GLU A 409 0.77 15.93 23.89
N ILE A 410 -0.45 16.06 23.41
CA ILE A 410 -1.52 16.56 24.24
C ILE A 410 -1.78 15.41 25.21
N HIS A 411 -0.91 15.32 26.22
CA HIS A 411 -1.20 14.60 27.46
C HIS A 411 -2.23 15.40 28.27
N SER A 412 -3.34 15.70 27.61
CA SER A 412 -4.59 16.03 28.28
C SER A 412 -5.66 15.30 27.49
N ASP A 413 -6.12 14.26 28.06
CA ASP A 413 -7.03 13.24 27.57
C ASP A 413 -8.32 13.72 26.90
N ASP A 414 -8.51 15.02 26.56
CA ASP A 414 -9.82 15.53 26.22
C ASP A 414 -9.90 16.72 25.26
N MET A 415 -8.80 17.27 24.68
CA MET A 415 -8.97 18.45 23.81
C MET A 415 -9.33 18.03 22.38
N ARG A 416 -10.49 18.50 21.89
CA ARG A 416 -10.98 18.24 20.53
C ARG A 416 -11.40 19.54 19.85
N ILE A 417 -11.09 19.67 18.55
CA ILE A 417 -11.54 20.77 17.71
C ILE A 417 -12.26 20.17 16.49
N TYR A 418 -13.54 20.48 16.37
CA TYR A 418 -14.37 19.98 15.27
C TYR A 418 -15.46 20.97 14.88
N PRO A 419 -15.96 20.93 13.64
CA PRO A 419 -15.34 20.26 12.49
C PRO A 419 -14.03 20.99 12.09
N ASN A 420 -13.08 20.25 11.53
CA ASN A 420 -11.87 20.82 10.95
C ASN A 420 -11.47 19.92 9.75
N PRO A 421 -11.70 20.34 8.50
CA PRO A 421 -12.13 21.67 8.04
C PRO A 421 -13.51 22.13 8.48
N SER A 422 -13.74 23.45 8.47
CA SER A 422 -15.00 24.09 8.86
C SER A 422 -15.36 25.25 7.94
N GLN A 423 -16.63 25.57 7.84
CA GLN A 423 -17.15 26.79 7.17
C GLN A 423 -16.94 28.08 8.03
N GLY A 424 -16.13 27.97 9.07
CA GLY A 424 -15.74 29.09 9.94
C GLY A 424 -16.18 28.92 11.39
N ASN A 425 -17.06 27.99 11.72
CA ASN A 425 -17.42 27.69 13.10
C ASN A 425 -16.66 26.46 13.60
N PHE A 426 -15.79 26.65 14.58
CA PHE A 426 -15.00 25.60 15.21
C PHE A 426 -15.45 25.39 16.64
N ILE A 427 -15.71 24.16 17.03
CA ILE A 427 -16.05 23.78 18.41
C ILE A 427 -14.75 23.30 19.08
N PHE A 428 -14.33 24.02 20.10
CA PHE A 428 -13.20 23.66 20.93
C PHE A 428 -13.73 23.00 22.20
N ASN A 429 -13.37 21.76 22.43
CA ASN A 429 -13.67 21.01 23.64
C ASN A 429 -12.36 20.74 24.37
N SER A 430 -12.19 21.34 25.56
CA SER A 430 -10.96 21.18 26.33
C SER A 430 -10.98 19.97 27.28
N GLY A 431 -12.14 19.33 27.46
CA GLY A 431 -12.33 18.28 28.45
C GLY A 431 -11.97 18.66 29.87
N SER A 432 -11.73 19.94 30.14
CA SER A 432 -11.20 20.44 31.40
C SER A 432 -12.06 21.61 31.94
N GLN A 433 -12.33 21.57 33.22
CA GLN A 433 -12.97 22.69 33.96
C GLN A 433 -11.99 23.83 34.29
N GLN A 434 -10.70 23.65 34.03
CA GLN A 434 -9.71 24.71 34.19
C GLN A 434 -9.68 25.59 32.93
N ALA A 435 -9.64 26.91 33.14
CA ALA A 435 -9.56 27.87 32.05
C ALA A 435 -8.18 27.78 31.35
N LYS A 436 -8.18 27.56 30.05
CA LYS A 436 -6.98 27.59 29.19
C LYS A 436 -7.06 28.81 28.28
N ASN A 437 -5.95 29.56 28.11
CA ASN A 437 -5.91 30.66 27.13
C ASN A 437 -5.85 30.12 25.72
N ILE A 438 -6.72 30.60 24.82
CA ILE A 438 -6.71 30.30 23.40
C ILE A 438 -6.44 31.54 22.58
N CYS A 439 -5.44 31.48 21.71
CA CYS A 439 -5.10 32.52 20.74
C CYS A 439 -5.20 31.92 19.33
N ILE A 440 -5.84 32.64 18.41
CA ILE A 440 -5.88 32.21 17.00
C ILE A 440 -5.12 33.22 16.15
N TYR A 441 -4.27 32.71 15.29
CA TYR A 441 -3.43 33.48 14.37
C TYR A 441 -3.82 33.17 12.92
N ASP A 442 -3.66 34.18 12.06
CA ASP A 442 -3.73 33.97 10.60
C ASP A 442 -2.44 33.28 10.07
N ALA A 443 -2.42 32.97 8.78
CA ALA A 443 -1.27 32.34 8.13
C ALA A 443 0.01 33.19 8.13
N LEU A 444 -0.11 34.50 8.42
CA LEU A 444 1.02 35.42 8.54
C LEU A 444 1.49 35.62 9.98
N GLY A 445 0.82 34.93 10.94
CA GLY A 445 1.15 35.03 12.36
C GLY A 445 0.50 36.20 13.09
N HIS A 446 -0.46 36.91 12.48
CA HIS A 446 -1.20 37.95 13.17
C HIS A 446 -2.26 37.37 14.10
N LEU A 447 -2.30 37.79 15.34
CA LEU A 447 -3.34 37.42 16.29
C LEU A 447 -4.69 37.97 15.83
N ILE A 448 -5.67 37.08 15.57
CA ILE A 448 -7.01 37.41 15.08
C ILE A 448 -8.08 37.18 16.15
N PHE A 449 -7.83 36.34 17.14
CA PHE A 449 -8.76 36.01 18.21
C PHE A 449 -8.03 35.59 19.46
N GLU A 450 -8.52 36.04 20.64
CA GLU A 450 -8.02 35.61 21.95
C GLU A 450 -9.18 35.46 22.93
N SER A 451 -9.16 34.38 23.72
CA SER A 451 -10.19 34.09 24.72
C SER A 451 -9.74 33.04 25.71
N ASN A 452 -10.52 32.88 26.80
CA ASN A 452 -10.39 31.73 27.68
C ASN A 452 -11.34 30.61 27.24
N LEU A 453 -10.83 29.38 27.19
CA LEU A 453 -11.54 28.14 26.93
C LEU A 453 -11.79 27.42 28.24
N ILE A 454 -13.04 27.20 28.58
CA ILE A 454 -13.47 26.36 29.70
C ILE A 454 -14.45 25.37 29.12
N ASP A 455 -14.19 24.08 29.29
CA ASP A 455 -14.99 22.96 28.78
C ASP A 455 -15.19 23.03 27.26
N ILE A 456 -16.30 23.58 26.77
CA ILE A 456 -16.62 23.65 25.33
C ILE A 456 -16.84 25.11 24.93
N LYS A 457 -16.24 25.53 23.82
CA LYS A 457 -16.43 26.86 23.25
C LYS A 457 -16.52 26.80 21.72
N VAL A 458 -17.52 27.51 21.18
CA VAL A 458 -17.60 27.75 19.73
C VAL A 458 -16.85 29.03 19.40
N ILE A 459 -15.95 28.95 18.41
CA ILE A 459 -15.22 30.10 17.88
C ILE A 459 -15.67 30.31 16.45
N ASP A 460 -16.16 31.53 16.19
CA ASP A 460 -16.69 31.96 14.90
C ASP A 460 -15.61 32.72 14.10
N LEU A 461 -15.14 32.10 13.03
CA LEU A 461 -14.24 32.70 12.03
C LEU A 461 -14.94 32.95 10.70
N THR A 462 -16.29 32.92 10.62
CA THR A 462 -17.04 33.08 9.37
C THR A 462 -16.76 34.39 8.65
N SER A 463 -16.43 35.46 9.37
CA SER A 463 -16.08 36.77 8.81
C SER A 463 -14.66 36.86 8.23
N PHE A 464 -13.83 35.86 8.44
CA PHE A 464 -12.47 35.81 7.92
C PHE A 464 -12.44 35.10 6.57
N HIS A 465 -11.36 35.27 5.79
CA HIS A 465 -11.18 34.62 4.49
C HIS A 465 -10.96 33.11 4.65
N ASP A 466 -11.22 32.35 3.58
CA ASP A 466 -10.85 30.95 3.53
C ASP A 466 -9.34 30.79 3.57
N GLY A 467 -8.87 29.74 4.24
CA GLY A 467 -7.45 29.51 4.42
C GLY A 467 -7.11 28.82 5.73
N PHE A 468 -5.83 28.89 6.06
CA PHE A 468 -5.28 28.27 7.25
C PHE A 468 -5.20 29.29 8.39
N TYR A 469 -5.55 28.82 9.59
CA TYR A 469 -5.41 29.52 10.83
C TYR A 469 -4.70 28.61 11.83
N TYR A 470 -4.15 29.19 12.89
CA TYR A 470 -3.42 28.46 13.91
C TYR A 470 -3.97 28.83 15.29
N ALA A 471 -4.56 27.84 15.97
CA ALA A 471 -5.01 28.00 17.35
C ALA A 471 -3.86 27.61 18.29
N LYS A 472 -3.41 28.54 19.11
CA LYS A 472 -2.48 28.29 20.21
C LYS A 472 -3.25 28.19 21.52
N ILE A 473 -3.09 27.07 22.22
CA ILE A 473 -3.71 26.80 23.52
C ILE A 473 -2.61 26.34 24.44
N GLU A 474 -2.27 27.22 25.42
CA GLU A 474 -1.05 27.04 26.22
C GLU A 474 0.19 26.92 25.33
N ASP A 475 0.87 25.77 25.32
CA ASP A 475 2.05 25.52 24.50
C ASP A 475 1.72 24.71 23.22
N VAL A 476 0.44 24.41 22.97
CA VAL A 476 -0.01 23.61 21.83
C VAL A 476 -0.47 24.51 20.69
N MET A 477 -0.01 24.23 19.47
CA MET A 477 -0.44 24.90 18.23
C MET A 477 -1.21 23.92 17.34
N ILE A 478 -2.46 24.24 17.00
CA ILE A 478 -3.33 23.40 16.19
C ILE A 478 -3.71 24.14 14.92
N LYS A 479 -3.56 23.51 13.77
CA LYS A 479 -3.95 24.05 12.47
C LYS A 479 -5.47 23.95 12.30
N LEU A 480 -6.10 25.05 11.93
CA LEU A 480 -7.51 25.14 11.56
C LEU A 480 -7.62 25.40 10.07
N VAL A 481 -8.55 24.74 9.41
CA VAL A 481 -8.81 24.89 7.98
C VAL A 481 -10.21 25.44 7.78
N LYS A 482 -10.30 26.67 7.24
CA LYS A 482 -11.56 27.28 6.88
C LYS A 482 -11.78 27.19 5.37
N VAL A 483 -12.96 26.71 4.97
CA VAL A 483 -13.37 26.56 3.58
C VAL A 483 -14.78 27.13 3.39
N SER A 484 -15.04 27.77 2.25
CA SER A 484 -16.41 28.10 1.80
C SER A 484 -16.98 26.94 1.00
N ASN A 485 -18.31 26.86 0.96
CA ASN A 485 -19.02 25.93 0.05
C ASN A 485 -18.79 26.30 -1.41
#